data_41c7488549476d01dcd4d6e2342cf5b9
#
_entry.id   41c7488549476d01dcd4d6e2342cf5b9
#
_cell.length_a   1.000
_cell.length_b   1.000
_cell.length_c   1.000
_cell.angle_alpha   90.00
_cell.angle_beta   90.00
_cell.angle_gamma   90.00
#
_symmetry.space_group_name_H-M   'P 1'
#
loop_
_entity.id
_entity.type
_entity.pdbx_description
1 polymer ?
#
loop_
_entity_poly.entity_id
_entity_poly.type
_entity_poly.pdbx_seq_one_letter_code
_entity_poly.pdbx_strand_id
1 'polypeptide(L)'
;MFDKIKKKYFVTYPFFFFVIFSFTPLNFFNFGVYANNNLLINVFSTNETIEEPYDEYNLLSNIDDFVKVPKGGVHWKVFGETIMKEYTFFDKEGNEWIGVRPEFKDQIKKLDKQRILIQGYMFPLEQDEKQKLFLLGPFPISCPYHPHISANLIIEVHAESPIIFSYDAVNIKGKLELVPKDDDYNVFFRLRDA
;
A
#
# COMPACT_ATOMS: atom_id res chain seq x y z
N MET A 1 27.51 2.19 33.87
CA MET A 1 28.72 2.91 33.43
C MET A 1 29.16 2.27 32.13
N PHE A 2 28.48 2.60 31.01
CA PHE A 2 28.92 2.25 29.65
C PHE A 2 28.63 3.42 28.72
N ASP A 3 29.73 3.85 28.09
CA ASP A 3 29.80 5.08 27.31
C ASP A 3 29.07 5.01 25.98
N LYS A 4 28.48 6.17 25.64
CA LYS A 4 27.88 6.49 24.36
C LYS A 4 28.97 6.66 23.29
N ILE A 5 28.96 5.87 22.25
CA ILE A 5 29.71 6.13 21.02
C ILE A 5 28.75 6.68 19.98
N LYS A 6 28.76 8.01 19.82
CA LYS A 6 28.15 8.71 18.66
C LYS A 6 29.11 8.63 17.48
N LYS A 7 28.79 7.87 16.44
CA LYS A 7 29.47 7.99 15.15
C LYS A 7 28.78 9.07 14.32
N LYS A 8 29.48 10.22 14.14
CA LYS A 8 29.17 11.24 13.16
C LYS A 8 29.67 10.78 11.79
N TYR A 9 28.78 10.58 10.82
CA TYR A 9 29.18 10.44 9.42
C TYR A 9 29.24 11.82 8.77
N PHE A 10 30.44 12.23 8.40
CA PHE A 10 30.70 13.40 7.58
C PHE A 10 30.47 12.99 6.12
N VAL A 11 29.45 13.56 5.46
CA VAL A 11 29.26 13.42 4.02
C VAL A 11 29.93 14.61 3.36
N THR A 12 31.05 14.36 2.68
CA THR A 12 31.72 15.35 1.80
C THR A 12 31.06 15.30 0.43
N TYR A 13 30.46 16.41 0.01
CA TYR A 13 29.97 16.60 -1.35
C TYR A 13 31.12 16.90 -2.29
N PRO A 14 31.24 16.26 -3.46
CA PRO A 14 32.18 16.68 -4.48
C PRO A 14 31.62 17.87 -5.28
N PHE A 15 32.51 18.81 -5.52
CA PHE A 15 32.36 20.00 -6.35
C PHE A 15 31.81 19.66 -7.75
N PHE A 16 30.70 20.29 -8.13
CA PHE A 16 30.20 20.30 -9.50
C PHE A 16 30.89 21.42 -10.30
N PHE A 17 31.60 21.02 -11.32
CA PHE A 17 32.16 21.92 -12.36
C PHE A 17 31.04 22.51 -13.20
N PHE A 18 30.91 23.84 -13.18
CA PHE A 18 30.06 24.59 -14.12
C PHE A 18 30.76 24.63 -15.50
N VAL A 19 30.19 23.95 -16.47
CA VAL A 19 30.54 24.14 -17.89
C VAL A 19 29.64 25.22 -18.48
N ILE A 20 30.25 26.37 -18.78
CA ILE A 20 29.59 27.49 -19.47
C ILE A 20 29.47 27.12 -20.95
N PHE A 21 28.26 26.83 -21.44
CA PHE A 21 27.98 26.75 -22.87
C PHE A 21 27.62 28.14 -23.37
N SER A 22 28.51 28.68 -24.24
CA SER A 22 28.30 29.91 -25.00
C SER A 22 27.21 29.67 -26.06
N PHE A 23 26.10 30.39 -25.92
CA PHE A 23 25.04 30.45 -26.92
C PHE A 23 25.48 31.35 -28.09
N THR A 24 25.60 30.79 -29.29
CA THR A 24 25.60 31.53 -30.56
C THR A 24 24.15 31.70 -31.04
N PRO A 25 23.74 32.89 -31.49
CA PRO A 25 22.40 33.11 -32.01
C PRO A 25 22.23 32.50 -33.40
N LEU A 26 21.34 31.53 -33.55
CA LEU A 26 20.91 31.00 -34.84
C LEU A 26 19.78 31.85 -35.40
N ASN A 27 19.99 32.28 -36.66
CA ASN A 27 19.11 33.10 -37.47
C ASN A 27 17.67 32.58 -37.56
N PHE A 28 16.72 33.47 -37.31
CA PHE A 28 15.30 33.28 -37.58
C PHE A 28 15.06 33.21 -39.10
N PHE A 29 14.73 32.05 -39.62
CA PHE A 29 14.04 31.89 -40.88
C PHE A 29 12.56 32.09 -40.68
N ASN A 30 12.05 33.22 -41.25
CA ASN A 30 10.61 33.47 -41.36
C ASN A 30 10.02 32.54 -42.42
N PHE A 31 9.37 31.48 -42.02
CA PHE A 31 8.44 30.72 -42.83
C PHE A 31 7.03 31.22 -42.53
N GLY A 32 6.46 32.01 -43.44
CA GLY A 32 5.03 32.35 -43.42
C GLY A 32 4.20 31.09 -43.70
N VAL A 33 3.56 30.55 -42.67
CA VAL A 33 2.59 29.48 -42.83
C VAL A 33 1.21 30.12 -42.95
N TYR A 34 0.61 30.02 -44.13
CA TYR A 34 -0.84 30.26 -44.28
C TYR A 34 -1.62 29.19 -43.54
N ALA A 35 -2.16 29.53 -42.38
CA ALA A 35 -2.99 28.63 -41.61
C ALA A 35 -4.37 28.53 -42.25
N ASN A 36 -4.68 27.40 -42.82
CA ASN A 36 -6.05 27.03 -43.22
C ASN A 36 -6.74 26.53 -41.97
N ASN A 37 -7.76 27.27 -41.47
CA ASN A 37 -8.40 27.17 -40.17
C ASN A 37 -9.20 25.86 -39.86
N ASN A 38 -9.03 24.82 -40.66
CA ASN A 38 -9.82 23.58 -40.48
C ASN A 38 -9.04 22.30 -40.20
N LEU A 39 -7.69 22.38 -39.92
CA LEU A 39 -6.89 21.18 -39.76
C LEU A 39 -6.12 21.07 -38.41
N LEU A 40 -6.34 21.96 -37.44
CA LEU A 40 -5.56 21.98 -36.20
C LEU A 40 -6.32 21.52 -34.94
N ILE A 41 -7.51 20.93 -35.09
CA ILE A 41 -8.27 20.46 -33.90
C ILE A 41 -7.99 18.99 -33.55
N ASN A 42 -7.28 18.22 -34.40
CA ASN A 42 -7.12 16.79 -34.19
C ASN A 42 -5.68 16.28 -33.88
N VAL A 43 -4.72 17.14 -33.57
CA VAL A 43 -3.33 16.71 -33.33
C VAL A 43 -2.94 16.69 -31.84
N PHE A 44 -3.76 17.23 -30.96
CA PHE A 44 -3.56 17.17 -29.49
C PHE A 44 -4.69 16.46 -28.75
N SER A 45 -5.35 15.50 -29.40
CA SER A 45 -6.00 14.42 -28.66
C SER A 45 -4.91 13.41 -28.33
N THR A 46 -4.00 13.76 -27.44
CA THR A 46 -3.34 12.76 -26.62
C THR A 46 -4.49 12.11 -25.85
N ASN A 47 -4.78 10.85 -26.18
CA ASN A 47 -5.42 9.94 -25.25
C ASN A 47 -4.46 9.83 -24.05
N GLU A 48 -4.42 10.85 -23.20
CA GLU A 48 -4.16 10.65 -21.81
C GLU A 48 -5.32 9.74 -21.39
N THR A 49 -5.04 8.44 -21.30
CA THR A 49 -5.85 7.56 -20.48
C THR A 49 -5.84 8.23 -19.12
N ILE A 50 -6.93 8.95 -18.81
CA ILE A 50 -7.25 9.34 -17.46
C ILE A 50 -7.27 7.98 -16.77
N GLU A 51 -6.22 7.66 -16.00
CA GLU A 51 -6.26 6.53 -15.09
C GLU A 51 -7.48 6.81 -14.22
N GLU A 52 -8.52 6.02 -14.42
CA GLU A 52 -9.73 6.10 -13.60
C GLU A 52 -9.26 6.12 -12.14
N PRO A 53 -9.73 7.07 -11.32
CA PRO A 53 -9.30 7.13 -9.93
C PRO A 53 -9.54 5.75 -9.32
N TYR A 54 -8.51 5.21 -8.66
CA TYR A 54 -8.49 3.89 -8.04
C TYR A 54 -9.79 3.68 -7.24
N ASP A 55 -10.74 2.95 -7.82
CA ASP A 55 -12.06 2.73 -7.24
C ASP A 55 -11.99 1.55 -6.27
N GLU A 56 -11.83 1.87 -4.99
CA GLU A 56 -11.83 0.89 -3.90
C GLU A 56 -13.10 0.00 -3.90
N TYR A 57 -14.24 0.53 -4.32
CA TYR A 57 -15.49 -0.22 -4.44
C TYR A 57 -15.42 -1.30 -5.53
N ASN A 58 -14.70 -1.03 -6.62
CA ASN A 58 -14.52 -1.98 -7.70
C ASN A 58 -13.64 -3.17 -7.27
N LEU A 59 -12.64 -2.93 -6.42
CA LEU A 59 -11.80 -4.01 -5.87
C LEU A 59 -12.59 -4.99 -4.99
N LEU A 60 -13.47 -4.49 -4.12
CA LEU A 60 -14.28 -5.35 -3.26
C LEU A 60 -15.23 -6.25 -4.06
N SER A 61 -15.71 -5.80 -5.23
CA SER A 61 -16.56 -6.61 -6.12
C SER A 61 -15.79 -7.75 -6.78
N ASN A 62 -14.49 -7.59 -7.03
CA ASN A 62 -13.65 -8.52 -7.79
C ASN A 62 -12.79 -9.45 -6.90
N ILE A 63 -12.93 -9.39 -5.58
CA ILE A 63 -12.14 -10.22 -4.65
C ILE A 63 -12.26 -11.71 -4.99
N ASP A 64 -13.45 -12.19 -5.39
CA ASP A 64 -13.72 -13.59 -5.68
C ASP A 64 -12.98 -14.13 -6.93
N ASP A 65 -12.43 -13.24 -7.76
CA ASP A 65 -11.59 -13.60 -8.90
C ASP A 65 -10.17 -14.01 -8.47
N PHE A 66 -9.70 -13.50 -7.32
CA PHE A 66 -8.34 -13.69 -6.84
C PHE A 66 -8.24 -14.72 -5.71
N VAL A 67 -9.18 -14.73 -4.78
CA VAL A 67 -9.18 -15.63 -3.63
C VAL A 67 -10.50 -16.36 -3.49
N LYS A 68 -10.45 -17.59 -2.97
CA LYS A 68 -11.63 -18.41 -2.69
C LYS A 68 -11.91 -18.42 -1.19
N VAL A 69 -13.17 -18.56 -0.82
CA VAL A 69 -13.53 -18.79 0.58
C VAL A 69 -13.30 -20.28 0.89
N PRO A 70 -12.33 -20.62 1.76
CA PRO A 70 -12.13 -22.01 2.17
C PRO A 70 -13.37 -22.54 2.89
N LYS A 71 -13.58 -23.86 2.87
CA LYS A 71 -14.70 -24.47 3.60
C LYS A 71 -14.63 -24.13 5.10
N GLY A 72 -15.65 -23.42 5.62
CA GLY A 72 -15.66 -22.91 6.98
C GLY A 72 -14.77 -21.70 7.22
N GLY A 73 -14.29 -21.07 6.14
CA GLY A 73 -13.48 -19.85 6.19
C GLY A 73 -14.30 -18.57 6.16
N VAL A 74 -13.61 -17.45 6.32
CA VAL A 74 -14.18 -16.09 6.31
C VAL A 74 -13.89 -15.42 4.97
N HIS A 75 -14.87 -14.69 4.45
CA HIS A 75 -14.76 -13.92 3.22
C HIS A 75 -14.15 -12.54 3.49
N TRP A 76 -13.28 -12.04 2.63
CA TRP A 76 -12.65 -10.73 2.74
C TRP A 76 -13.63 -9.56 2.79
N LYS A 77 -14.81 -9.67 2.19
CA LYS A 77 -15.87 -8.62 2.26
C LYS A 77 -16.22 -8.25 3.69
N VAL A 78 -16.15 -9.21 4.62
CA VAL A 78 -16.41 -8.94 6.05
C VAL A 78 -15.40 -7.96 6.65
N PHE A 79 -14.15 -8.02 6.19
CA PHE A 79 -13.09 -7.08 6.59
C PHE A 79 -13.25 -5.74 5.87
N GLY A 80 -13.50 -5.78 4.56
CA GLY A 80 -13.68 -4.61 3.69
C GLY A 80 -14.86 -3.71 4.09
N GLU A 81 -15.88 -4.24 4.79
CA GLU A 81 -16.99 -3.45 5.36
C GLU A 81 -16.57 -2.56 6.55
N THR A 82 -15.34 -2.69 7.06
CA THR A 82 -14.81 -1.82 8.12
C THR A 82 -14.62 -0.41 7.59
N ILE A 83 -15.28 0.56 8.22
CA ILE A 83 -15.19 1.97 7.83
C ILE A 83 -13.88 2.55 8.33
N MET A 84 -13.15 3.23 7.47
CA MET A 84 -11.95 3.97 7.83
C MET A 84 -12.32 5.40 8.18
N LYS A 85 -12.07 5.81 9.43
CA LYS A 85 -12.30 7.17 9.91
C LYS A 85 -10.99 7.92 10.05
N GLU A 86 -10.85 9.00 9.32
CA GLU A 86 -9.73 9.92 9.47
C GLU A 86 -9.82 10.67 10.81
N TYR A 87 -8.66 10.92 11.40
CA TYR A 87 -8.51 11.79 12.55
C TYR A 87 -7.20 12.56 12.46
N THR A 88 -7.19 13.77 13.00
CA THR A 88 -5.99 14.60 13.06
C THR A 88 -5.29 14.40 14.41
N PHE A 89 -3.96 14.32 14.39
CA PHE A 89 -3.13 14.33 15.59
C PHE A 89 -1.87 15.17 15.38
N PHE A 90 -1.23 15.58 16.46
CA PHE A 90 0.02 16.31 16.42
C PHE A 90 1.14 15.46 16.99
N ASP A 91 2.30 15.47 16.31
CA ASP A 91 3.51 14.83 16.82
C ASP A 91 4.18 15.67 17.95
N LYS A 92 5.30 15.18 18.45
CA LYS A 92 6.04 15.84 19.53
C LYS A 92 6.66 17.18 19.10
N GLU A 93 6.87 17.35 17.82
CA GLU A 93 7.40 18.54 17.17
C GLU A 93 6.31 19.57 16.85
N GLY A 94 5.02 19.19 16.99
CA GLY A 94 3.86 20.04 16.72
C GLY A 94 3.38 20.01 15.27
N ASN A 95 3.88 19.08 14.45
CA ASN A 95 3.38 18.89 13.08
C ASN A 95 2.03 18.18 13.10
N GLU A 96 1.14 18.63 12.22
CA GLU A 96 -0.18 18.03 12.04
C GLU A 96 -0.11 16.82 11.10
N TRP A 97 -0.71 15.70 11.52
CA TRP A 97 -0.79 14.46 10.77
C TRP A 97 -2.23 13.97 10.70
N ILE A 98 -2.54 13.28 9.61
CA ILE A 98 -3.82 12.60 9.44
C ILE A 98 -3.57 11.11 9.63
N GLY A 99 -4.26 10.52 10.60
CA GLY A 99 -4.30 9.08 10.84
C GLY A 99 -5.65 8.48 10.47
N VAL A 100 -5.71 7.15 10.42
CA VAL A 100 -6.93 6.42 10.11
C VAL A 100 -7.24 5.44 11.25
N ARG A 101 -8.53 5.35 11.68
CA ARG A 101 -9.01 4.40 12.67
C ARG A 101 -10.15 3.57 12.12
N PRO A 102 -10.23 2.28 12.50
CA PRO A 102 -11.32 1.42 12.08
C PRO A 102 -12.59 1.68 12.88
N GLU A 103 -13.72 1.75 12.21
CA GLU A 103 -15.04 1.54 12.80
C GLU A 103 -15.54 0.17 12.34
N PHE A 104 -15.42 -0.81 13.23
CA PHE A 104 -15.78 -2.20 12.96
C PHE A 104 -17.29 -2.40 12.89
N LYS A 105 -17.76 -3.14 11.89
CA LYS A 105 -19.15 -3.59 11.77
C LYS A 105 -19.43 -4.81 12.66
N ASP A 106 -20.69 -5.08 12.94
CA ASP A 106 -21.08 -6.16 13.85
C ASP A 106 -20.67 -7.55 13.36
N GLN A 107 -20.56 -7.76 12.05
CA GLN A 107 -20.12 -9.03 11.48
C GLN A 107 -18.68 -9.34 11.89
N ILE A 108 -17.76 -8.39 11.70
CA ILE A 108 -16.35 -8.58 12.04
C ILE A 108 -16.14 -8.61 13.56
N LYS A 109 -16.89 -7.82 14.34
CA LYS A 109 -16.84 -7.85 15.81
C LYS A 109 -17.13 -9.24 16.40
N LYS A 110 -18.06 -10.00 15.79
CA LYS A 110 -18.37 -11.37 16.22
C LYS A 110 -17.21 -12.34 16.01
N LEU A 111 -16.28 -12.01 15.12
CA LEU A 111 -15.10 -12.83 14.85
C LEU A 111 -13.90 -12.48 15.74
N ASP A 112 -13.98 -11.39 16.52
CA ASP A 112 -12.91 -11.03 17.46
C ASP A 112 -12.60 -12.16 18.43
N LYS A 113 -11.31 -12.46 18.60
CA LYS A 113 -10.81 -13.58 19.43
C LYS A 113 -11.22 -14.99 18.97
N GLN A 114 -11.92 -15.13 17.84
CA GLN A 114 -12.25 -16.44 17.26
C GLN A 114 -11.11 -16.95 16.37
N ARG A 115 -10.95 -18.27 16.29
CA ARG A 115 -10.07 -18.88 15.27
C ARG A 115 -10.79 -18.87 13.93
N ILE A 116 -10.23 -18.17 12.98
CA ILE A 116 -10.75 -18.07 11.61
C ILE A 116 -9.80 -18.75 10.62
N LEU A 117 -10.33 -19.08 9.45
CA LEU A 117 -9.60 -19.57 8.29
C LEU A 117 -9.85 -18.59 7.14
N ILE A 118 -8.80 -18.10 6.51
CA ILE A 118 -8.89 -17.16 5.39
C ILE A 118 -7.85 -17.49 4.34
N GLN A 119 -8.18 -17.28 3.06
CA GLN A 119 -7.24 -17.40 1.94
C GLN A 119 -6.77 -16.01 1.52
N GLY A 120 -5.48 -15.85 1.24
CA GLY A 120 -4.92 -14.58 0.78
C GLY A 120 -3.50 -14.73 0.26
N TYR A 121 -2.96 -13.63 -0.25
CA TYR A 121 -1.59 -13.51 -0.74
C TYR A 121 -0.70 -12.94 0.37
N MET A 122 0.51 -13.49 0.47
CA MET A 122 1.50 -13.06 1.47
C MET A 122 2.25 -11.83 0.97
N PHE A 123 2.42 -10.84 1.86
CA PHE A 123 3.32 -9.70 1.67
C PHE A 123 4.40 -9.81 2.74
N PRO A 124 5.64 -10.19 2.37
CA PRO A 124 6.69 -10.49 3.34
C PRO A 124 7.15 -9.19 4.04
N LEU A 125 7.32 -9.26 5.34
CA LEU A 125 7.92 -8.20 6.15
C LEU A 125 9.35 -8.54 6.58
N GLU A 126 9.76 -9.81 6.44
CA GLU A 126 11.09 -10.31 6.77
C GLU A 126 11.84 -10.65 5.47
N GLN A 127 13.17 -10.59 5.50
CA GLN A 127 14.01 -10.88 4.32
C GLN A 127 14.19 -12.39 4.08
N ASP A 128 13.87 -13.20 5.09
CA ASP A 128 14.00 -14.65 5.00
C ASP A 128 12.88 -15.29 4.17
N GLU A 129 13.14 -16.42 3.53
CA GLU A 129 12.14 -17.21 2.83
C GLU A 129 11.02 -17.70 3.77
N LYS A 130 11.35 -17.92 5.04
CA LYS A 130 10.43 -18.35 6.09
C LYS A 130 9.99 -17.18 6.93
N GLN A 131 8.71 -16.83 6.83
CA GLN A 131 8.11 -15.68 7.46
C GLN A 131 7.40 -16.05 8.77
N LYS A 132 7.70 -15.36 9.87
CA LYS A 132 6.91 -15.39 11.11
C LYS A 132 5.95 -14.21 11.21
N LEU A 133 6.34 -13.09 10.61
CA LEU A 133 5.56 -11.87 10.55
C LEU A 133 5.41 -11.45 9.07
N PHE A 134 4.18 -11.34 8.60
CA PHE A 134 3.88 -10.90 7.25
C PHE A 134 2.49 -10.27 7.18
N LEU A 135 2.21 -9.54 6.10
CA LEU A 135 0.85 -9.10 5.82
C LEU A 135 0.17 -10.11 4.89
N LEU A 136 -1.14 -10.22 5.03
CA LEU A 136 -2.01 -11.03 4.18
C LEU A 136 -3.07 -10.12 3.58
N GLY A 137 -3.30 -10.25 2.27
CA GLY A 137 -4.32 -9.48 1.54
C GLY A 137 -5.04 -10.33 0.48
N PRO A 138 -6.17 -9.85 -0.07
CA PRO A 138 -6.96 -10.61 -1.05
C PRO A 138 -6.40 -10.58 -2.47
N PHE A 139 -5.40 -9.73 -2.75
CA PHE A 139 -4.83 -9.54 -4.09
C PHE A 139 -3.35 -9.92 -4.12
N PRO A 140 -2.83 -10.38 -5.28
CA PRO A 140 -1.40 -10.66 -5.42
C PRO A 140 -0.57 -9.38 -5.31
N ILE A 141 0.73 -9.54 -5.00
CA ILE A 141 1.68 -8.43 -4.95
C ILE A 141 1.80 -7.80 -6.33
N SER A 142 1.36 -6.55 -6.46
CA SER A 142 1.52 -5.75 -7.69
C SER A 142 2.72 -4.83 -7.66
N CYS A 143 3.21 -4.47 -6.47
CA CYS A 143 4.37 -3.62 -6.24
C CYS A 143 5.33 -4.27 -5.23
N PRO A 144 6.63 -4.42 -5.54
CA PRO A 144 7.58 -5.05 -4.63
C PRO A 144 7.97 -4.17 -3.43
N TYR A 145 7.58 -2.89 -3.42
CA TYR A 145 7.99 -1.93 -2.39
C TYR A 145 6.93 -1.73 -1.31
N HIS A 146 5.64 -1.81 -1.65
CA HIS A 146 4.55 -1.62 -0.69
C HIS A 146 3.23 -2.19 -1.24
N PRO A 147 2.33 -2.66 -0.38
CA PRO A 147 1.00 -3.09 -0.79
C PRO A 147 0.15 -1.88 -1.19
N HIS A 148 -0.45 -1.93 -2.39
CA HIS A 148 -1.46 -0.98 -2.84
C HIS A 148 -2.86 -1.48 -2.48
N ILE A 149 -3.08 -1.73 -1.20
CA ILE A 149 -4.33 -2.27 -0.67
C ILE A 149 -4.73 -1.43 0.53
N SER A 150 -6.01 -1.18 0.66
CA SER A 150 -6.56 -0.43 1.78
C SER A 150 -6.38 -1.15 3.12
N ALA A 151 -6.23 -0.42 4.22
CA ALA A 151 -5.96 -0.96 5.55
C ALA A 151 -7.08 -1.91 6.06
N ASN A 152 -8.32 -1.76 5.57
CA ASN A 152 -9.43 -2.66 5.86
C ASN A 152 -9.37 -3.99 5.08
N LEU A 153 -8.40 -4.16 4.17
CA LEU A 153 -8.13 -5.39 3.42
C LEU A 153 -6.74 -5.97 3.70
N ILE A 154 -6.12 -5.58 4.80
CA ILE A 154 -4.81 -6.10 5.23
C ILE A 154 -4.95 -6.72 6.61
N ILE A 155 -4.39 -7.91 6.79
CA ILE A 155 -4.27 -8.59 8.07
C ILE A 155 -2.79 -8.80 8.37
N GLU A 156 -2.32 -8.35 9.52
CA GLU A 156 -0.98 -8.67 10.03
C GLU A 156 -1.01 -10.07 10.65
N VAL A 157 -0.20 -10.98 10.11
CA VAL A 157 -0.14 -12.39 10.54
C VAL A 157 1.08 -12.62 11.41
N HIS A 158 0.85 -13.16 12.59
CA HIS A 158 1.87 -13.65 13.53
C HIS A 158 1.80 -15.18 13.56
N ALA A 159 2.72 -15.81 12.83
CA ALA A 159 2.75 -17.27 12.72
C ALA A 159 3.43 -17.90 13.94
N GLU A 160 2.83 -18.95 14.50
CA GLU A 160 3.42 -19.75 15.58
C GLU A 160 4.68 -20.46 15.08
N SER A 161 4.61 -21.04 13.88
CA SER A 161 5.75 -21.63 13.17
C SER A 161 6.02 -20.88 11.88
N PRO A 162 7.30 -20.71 11.45
CA PRO A 162 7.60 -19.99 10.22
C PRO A 162 6.92 -20.62 9.00
N ILE A 163 6.29 -19.80 8.17
CA ILE A 163 5.59 -20.19 6.95
C ILE A 163 6.49 -19.82 5.75
N ILE A 164 6.67 -20.76 4.82
CA ILE A 164 7.43 -20.50 3.59
C ILE A 164 6.64 -19.51 2.73
N PHE A 165 7.31 -18.45 2.28
CA PHE A 165 6.72 -17.46 1.39
C PHE A 165 6.22 -18.11 0.09
N SER A 166 5.04 -17.71 -0.38
CA SER A 166 4.44 -18.14 -1.63
C SER A 166 3.87 -16.95 -2.39
N TYR A 167 4.07 -16.96 -3.71
CA TYR A 167 3.37 -16.04 -4.62
C TYR A 167 1.93 -16.46 -4.89
N ASP A 168 1.59 -17.72 -4.65
CA ASP A 168 0.23 -18.21 -4.75
C ASP A 168 -0.55 -17.89 -3.47
N ALA A 169 -1.89 -17.78 -3.61
CA ALA A 169 -2.77 -17.58 -2.47
C ALA A 169 -2.69 -18.77 -1.48
N VAL A 170 -2.46 -18.47 -0.21
CA VAL A 170 -2.31 -19.44 0.88
C VAL A 170 -3.52 -19.40 1.82
N ASN A 171 -3.81 -20.54 2.44
CA ASN A 171 -4.83 -20.64 3.48
C ASN A 171 -4.19 -20.48 4.86
N ILE A 172 -4.54 -19.43 5.58
CA ILE A 172 -4.02 -19.15 6.92
C ILE A 172 -5.12 -19.31 7.96
N LYS A 173 -4.82 -20.02 9.04
CA LYS A 173 -5.73 -20.24 10.17
C LYS A 173 -5.09 -19.69 11.44
N GLY A 174 -5.79 -18.77 12.12
CA GLY A 174 -5.29 -18.18 13.35
C GLY A 174 -6.39 -17.51 14.14
N LYS A 175 -6.05 -16.95 15.29
CA LYS A 175 -6.97 -16.22 16.16
C LYS A 175 -7.04 -14.77 15.74
N LEU A 176 -8.23 -14.32 15.30
CA LEU A 176 -8.43 -12.92 14.90
C LEU A 176 -8.39 -11.99 16.11
N GLU A 177 -7.68 -10.90 15.99
CA GLU A 177 -7.62 -9.78 16.92
C GLU A 177 -8.00 -8.50 16.20
N LEU A 178 -9.05 -7.81 16.65
CA LEU A 178 -9.40 -6.48 16.18
C LEU A 178 -8.55 -5.43 16.88
N VAL A 179 -7.96 -4.52 16.12
CA VAL A 179 -7.06 -3.48 16.61
C VAL A 179 -7.75 -2.13 16.42
N PRO A 180 -8.41 -1.58 17.47
CA PRO A 180 -9.15 -0.32 17.35
C PRO A 180 -8.23 0.91 17.23
N LYS A 181 -6.96 0.76 17.58
CA LYS A 181 -5.96 1.80 17.52
C LYS A 181 -4.57 1.19 17.33
N ASP A 182 -3.90 1.59 16.28
CA ASP A 182 -2.48 1.34 16.03
C ASP A 182 -1.89 2.62 15.43
N ASP A 183 -1.16 3.37 16.25
CA ASP A 183 -0.60 4.67 15.83
C ASP A 183 0.72 4.52 15.06
N ASP A 184 1.31 3.31 15.02
CA ASP A 184 2.60 3.07 14.37
C ASP A 184 2.44 2.64 12.90
N TYR A 185 1.50 1.72 12.62
CA TYR A 185 1.39 1.08 11.30
C TYR A 185 -0.02 1.09 10.70
N ASN A 186 -1.02 1.62 11.41
CA ASN A 186 -2.45 1.62 11.00
C ASN A 186 -2.99 0.20 10.69
N VAL A 187 -2.56 -0.80 11.43
CA VAL A 187 -3.06 -2.17 11.32
C VAL A 187 -4.41 -2.28 12.02
N PHE A 188 -5.44 -2.77 11.31
CA PHE A 188 -6.79 -2.94 11.87
C PHE A 188 -7.06 -4.37 12.34
N PHE A 189 -6.34 -5.34 11.77
CA PHE A 189 -6.55 -6.76 12.03
C PHE A 189 -5.23 -7.47 12.25
N ARG A 190 -5.19 -8.32 13.27
CA ARG A 190 -4.08 -9.24 13.50
C ARG A 190 -4.61 -10.67 13.55
N LEU A 191 -3.85 -11.59 12.98
CA LEU A 191 -4.09 -13.01 13.09
C LEU A 191 -2.97 -13.62 13.93
N ARG A 192 -3.32 -14.02 15.17
CA ARG A 192 -2.38 -14.57 16.14
C ARG A 192 -2.40 -16.09 16.10
N ASP A 193 -1.30 -16.71 16.52
CA ASP A 193 -1.16 -18.16 16.63
C ASP A 193 -1.55 -18.86 15.30
N ALA A 194 -1.06 -18.31 14.19
CA ALA A 194 -1.37 -18.70 12.83
C ALA A 194 -0.49 -19.88 12.35
#